data_2e54d35d81e9984f50586527efbf616d
#
_entry.id   2e54d35d81e9984f50586527efbf616d
#
_cell.length_a   1.000
_cell.length_b   1.000
_cell.length_c   1.000
_cell.angle_alpha   90.00
_cell.angle_beta   90.00
_cell.angle_gamma   90.00
#
_symmetry.space_group_name_H-M   'P 1'
#
loop_
_entity.id
_entity.type
_entity.pdbx_description
1 polymer ?
#
loop_
_entity_poly.entity_id
_entity_poly.type
_entity_poly.pdbx_seq_one_letter_code
_entity_poly.pdbx_strand_id
1 'polypeptide(L)'
;MFIFLLMICLLTGCKTSEKKQAEESKDPVKISIILTVDPSTGTKNEQKVVEAFNKKYKGTYELDVDWIVETENDYRQNLKRLNATDELPDIITDLRMLPSFYQKMIAENRIMDLTPYIDADEEWSSMIE
;
A
#
# COMPACT_ATOMS: atom_id res chain seq x y z
N MET A 1 -69.91 31.08 -13.24
CA MET A 1 -70.28 31.09 -14.68
C MET A 1 -69.00 31.12 -15.47
N PHE A 2 -68.82 30.11 -16.33
CA PHE A 2 -67.76 29.91 -17.35
C PHE A 2 -66.30 29.74 -16.86
N ILE A 3 -65.79 28.52 -16.72
CA ILE A 3 -65.32 27.55 -17.72
C ILE A 3 -64.50 28.21 -18.82
N PHE A 4 -63.19 28.04 -18.78
CA PHE A 4 -62.47 27.73 -20.00
C PHE A 4 -61.24 26.86 -19.70
N LEU A 5 -61.35 25.66 -20.17
CA LEU A 5 -60.37 24.58 -20.22
C LEU A 5 -59.34 24.94 -21.29
N LEU A 6 -58.09 25.04 -20.96
CA LEU A 6 -57.06 25.03 -22.00
C LEU A 6 -55.98 23.98 -21.68
N MET A 7 -56.11 22.92 -22.40
CA MET A 7 -55.22 21.76 -22.44
C MET A 7 -53.99 22.14 -23.28
N ILE A 8 -52.84 22.27 -22.65
CA ILE A 8 -51.58 22.42 -23.39
C ILE A 8 -50.73 21.18 -23.13
N CYS A 9 -50.60 20.35 -24.18
CA CYS A 9 -49.65 19.26 -24.26
C CYS A 9 -48.22 19.80 -24.22
N LEU A 10 -47.49 19.54 -23.17
CA LEU A 10 -46.06 19.73 -23.14
C LEU A 10 -45.35 18.41 -23.47
N LEU A 11 -44.74 18.40 -24.62
CA LEU A 11 -43.79 17.40 -25.07
C LEU A 11 -42.59 17.38 -24.11
N THR A 12 -42.54 16.38 -23.27
CA THR A 12 -41.37 16.10 -22.44
C THR A 12 -40.28 15.47 -23.31
N GLY A 13 -39.36 16.30 -23.77
CA GLY A 13 -38.09 15.82 -24.31
C GLY A 13 -37.31 15.13 -23.22
N CYS A 14 -37.18 13.80 -23.28
CA CYS A 14 -36.21 13.06 -22.50
C CYS A 14 -34.81 13.49 -22.89
N LYS A 15 -34.21 14.36 -22.07
CA LYS A 15 -32.79 14.59 -22.08
C LYS A 15 -32.15 13.46 -21.27
N THR A 16 -31.58 12.50 -21.98
CA THR A 16 -30.72 11.47 -21.40
C THR A 16 -29.54 12.19 -20.75
N SER A 17 -29.61 12.41 -19.45
CA SER A 17 -28.45 12.79 -18.65
C SER A 17 -27.52 11.60 -18.61
N GLU A 18 -26.48 11.58 -19.43
CA GLU A 18 -25.29 10.80 -19.17
C GLU A 18 -24.77 11.25 -17.80
N LYS A 19 -25.06 10.44 -16.78
CA LYS A 19 -24.32 10.51 -15.54
C LYS A 19 -22.88 10.13 -15.88
N LYS A 20 -22.03 11.11 -16.12
CA LYS A 20 -20.61 10.98 -15.84
C LYS A 20 -20.53 10.57 -14.36
N GLN A 21 -20.32 9.28 -14.12
CA GLN A 21 -19.76 8.84 -12.84
C GLN A 21 -18.45 9.63 -12.69
N ALA A 22 -18.46 10.62 -11.83
CA ALA A 22 -17.23 11.15 -11.28
C ALA A 22 -16.58 9.93 -10.60
N GLU A 23 -15.52 9.40 -11.18
CA GLU A 23 -14.60 8.53 -10.48
C GLU A 23 -14.14 9.34 -9.28
N GLU A 24 -14.66 8.97 -8.12
CA GLU A 24 -14.16 9.41 -6.83
C GLU A 24 -12.72 8.92 -6.79
N SER A 25 -11.77 9.82 -7.06
CA SER A 25 -10.34 9.51 -6.95
C SER A 25 -10.07 9.27 -5.47
N LYS A 26 -10.22 8.03 -5.05
CA LYS A 26 -9.67 7.61 -3.76
C LYS A 26 -8.15 7.76 -3.88
N ASP A 27 -7.57 8.50 -2.95
CA ASP A 27 -6.12 8.52 -2.83
C ASP A 27 -5.60 7.09 -2.73
N PRO A 28 -4.46 6.76 -3.34
CA PRO A 28 -3.90 5.43 -3.27
C PRO A 28 -3.61 5.03 -1.82
N VAL A 29 -3.77 3.76 -1.52
CA VAL A 29 -3.37 3.21 -0.22
C VAL A 29 -1.84 3.26 -0.16
N LYS A 30 -1.32 4.01 0.81
CA LYS A 30 0.12 4.07 1.08
C LYS A 30 0.56 2.85 1.85
N ILE A 31 1.62 2.21 1.37
CA ILE A 31 2.29 1.08 2.01
C ILE A 31 3.67 1.55 2.41
N SER A 32 3.89 1.68 3.70
CA SER A 32 5.18 2.12 4.25
C SER A 32 6.20 0.98 4.24
N ILE A 33 7.41 1.28 3.76
CA ILE A 33 8.49 0.30 3.66
C ILE A 33 9.83 0.91 4.03
N ILE A 34 10.62 0.19 4.82
CA ILE A 34 12.02 0.53 5.08
C ILE A 34 12.91 -0.26 4.14
N LEU A 35 13.74 0.47 3.39
CA LEU A 35 14.80 -0.10 2.54
C LEU A 35 16.16 0.37 3.02
N THR A 36 17.06 -0.58 3.26
CA THR A 36 18.46 -0.26 3.58
C THR A 36 19.24 0.01 2.29
N VAL A 37 20.07 1.03 2.35
CA VAL A 37 20.95 1.41 1.25
C VAL A 37 22.38 0.94 1.54
N ASP A 38 22.97 0.18 0.63
CA ASP A 38 24.41 -0.07 0.65
C ASP A 38 25.14 1.20 0.12
N PRO A 39 25.96 1.85 0.96
CA PRO A 39 26.67 3.07 0.55
C PRO A 39 27.61 2.88 -0.65
N SER A 40 28.02 1.63 -0.93
CA SER A 40 28.96 1.30 -2.01
C SER A 40 28.26 1.13 -3.36
N THR A 41 27.04 0.64 -3.38
CA THR A 41 26.28 0.34 -4.61
C THR A 41 25.17 1.36 -4.90
N GLY A 42 24.75 2.10 -3.89
CA GLY A 42 23.65 3.06 -3.97
C GLY A 42 22.26 2.39 -4.14
N THR A 43 21.25 3.21 -4.39
CA THR A 43 19.83 2.78 -4.42
C THR A 43 19.27 2.55 -5.81
N LYS A 44 20.08 2.55 -6.86
CA LYS A 44 19.58 2.62 -8.25
C LYS A 44 18.66 1.46 -8.65
N ASN A 45 18.91 0.26 -8.15
CA ASN A 45 18.10 -0.90 -8.51
C ASN A 45 16.81 -0.93 -7.71
N GLU A 46 16.88 -0.65 -6.41
CA GLU A 46 15.75 -0.58 -5.51
C GLU A 46 14.80 0.55 -5.94
N GLN A 47 15.33 1.72 -6.32
CA GLN A 47 14.53 2.82 -6.86
C GLN A 47 13.74 2.40 -8.09
N LYS A 48 14.36 1.66 -9.03
CA LYS A 48 13.64 1.15 -10.21
C LYS A 48 12.50 0.20 -9.85
N VAL A 49 12.69 -0.64 -8.84
CA VAL A 49 11.63 -1.54 -8.35
C VAL A 49 10.47 -0.74 -7.78
N VAL A 50 10.75 0.25 -6.93
CA VAL A 50 9.75 1.15 -6.34
C VAL A 50 8.99 1.91 -7.44
N GLU A 51 9.71 2.50 -8.40
CA GLU A 51 9.12 3.21 -9.53
C GLU A 51 8.21 2.28 -10.39
N ALA A 52 8.68 1.05 -10.65
CA ALA A 52 7.91 0.07 -11.41
C ALA A 52 6.63 -0.34 -10.68
N PHE A 53 6.71 -0.55 -9.36
CA PHE A 53 5.54 -0.83 -8.53
C PHE A 53 4.55 0.33 -8.55
N ASN A 54 5.00 1.55 -8.23
CA ASN A 54 4.16 2.74 -8.20
C ASN A 54 3.53 3.06 -9.56
N LYS A 55 4.24 2.75 -10.65
CA LYS A 55 3.69 2.86 -12.00
C LYS A 55 2.62 1.80 -12.27
N LYS A 56 2.87 0.54 -11.89
CA LYS A 56 1.96 -0.59 -12.13
C LYS A 56 0.64 -0.43 -11.36
N TYR A 57 0.72 0.05 -10.13
CA TYR A 57 -0.43 0.14 -9.22
C TYR A 57 -0.94 1.57 -9.01
N LYS A 58 -0.60 2.48 -9.92
CA LYS A 58 -0.98 3.89 -9.86
C LYS A 58 -2.47 4.07 -9.57
N GLY A 59 -2.79 4.85 -8.54
CA GLY A 59 -4.16 5.15 -8.12
C GLY A 59 -4.79 4.08 -7.21
N THR A 60 -4.10 2.95 -6.98
CA THR A 60 -4.57 1.90 -6.06
C THR A 60 -3.64 1.77 -4.86
N TYR A 61 -2.33 1.61 -5.12
CA TYR A 61 -1.30 1.49 -4.09
C TYR A 61 -0.12 2.39 -4.42
N GLU A 62 0.56 2.86 -3.36
CA GLU A 62 1.80 3.64 -3.45
C GLU A 62 2.76 3.17 -2.36
N LEU A 63 4.00 2.81 -2.75
CA LEU A 63 5.07 2.55 -1.78
C LEU A 63 5.60 3.88 -1.26
N ASP A 64 5.50 4.08 0.06
CA ASP A 64 6.10 5.18 0.81
C ASP A 64 7.40 4.66 1.45
N VAL A 65 8.54 5.03 0.87
CA VAL A 65 9.83 4.40 1.16
C VAL A 65 10.69 5.27 2.05
N ASP A 66 11.04 4.74 3.22
CA ASP A 66 12.09 5.29 4.07
C ASP A 66 13.44 4.67 3.71
N TRP A 67 14.33 5.50 3.13
CA TRP A 67 15.66 5.10 2.70
C TRP A 67 16.66 5.30 3.83
N ILE A 68 17.11 4.19 4.42
CA ILE A 68 18.03 4.24 5.56
C ILE A 68 19.45 3.95 5.11
N VAL A 69 20.32 4.94 5.26
CA VAL A 69 21.77 4.85 5.08
C VAL A 69 22.42 4.81 6.46
N GLU A 70 22.31 3.69 7.12
CA GLU A 70 22.80 3.54 8.49
C GLU A 70 23.73 2.34 8.63
N THR A 71 24.53 2.34 9.70
CA THR A 71 25.26 1.14 10.09
C THR A 71 24.27 0.07 10.57
N GLU A 72 24.68 -1.19 10.52
CA GLU A 72 23.84 -2.31 11.00
C GLU A 72 23.34 -2.09 12.44
N ASN A 73 24.17 -1.51 13.31
CA ASN A 73 23.79 -1.25 14.69
C ASN A 73 22.74 -0.15 14.80
N ASP A 74 22.87 0.93 14.04
CA ASP A 74 21.94 2.05 14.06
C ASP A 74 20.57 1.61 13.53
N TYR A 75 20.54 0.83 12.46
CA TYR A 75 19.34 0.22 11.93
C TYR A 75 18.58 -0.61 12.96
N ARG A 76 19.30 -1.49 13.69
CA ARG A 76 18.70 -2.30 14.77
C ARG A 76 18.14 -1.46 15.90
N GLN A 77 18.83 -0.38 16.29
CA GLN A 77 18.35 0.54 17.32
C GLN A 77 17.11 1.28 16.85
N ASN A 78 17.09 1.73 15.60
CA ASN A 78 15.93 2.38 15.01
C ASN A 78 14.70 1.46 14.96
N LEU A 79 14.84 0.21 14.51
CA LEU A 79 13.73 -0.75 14.53
C LEU A 79 13.21 -1.04 15.95
N LYS A 80 14.11 -1.13 16.95
CA LYS A 80 13.68 -1.27 18.34
C LYS A 80 12.88 -0.07 18.84
N ARG A 81 13.31 1.13 18.46
CA ARG A 81 12.58 2.36 18.78
C ARG A 81 11.21 2.38 18.13
N LEU A 82 11.14 2.13 16.81
CA LEU A 82 9.89 2.09 16.06
C LEU A 82 8.91 1.05 16.63
N ASN A 83 9.42 -0.12 17.03
CA ASN A 83 8.59 -1.12 17.70
C ASN A 83 8.07 -0.65 19.06
N ALA A 84 8.88 0.08 19.82
CA ALA A 84 8.49 0.59 21.13
C ALA A 84 7.47 1.74 21.04
N THR A 85 7.48 2.51 19.96
CA THR A 85 6.57 3.65 19.74
C THR A 85 5.35 3.30 18.89
N ASP A 86 5.21 2.04 18.46
CA ASP A 86 4.13 1.59 17.58
C ASP A 86 4.16 2.24 16.18
N GLU A 87 5.37 2.54 15.70
CA GLU A 87 5.64 3.23 14.43
C GLU A 87 6.36 2.34 13.41
N LEU A 88 6.24 1.01 13.55
CA LEU A 88 6.83 0.10 12.56
C LEU A 88 6.16 0.31 11.19
N PRO A 89 6.95 0.26 10.10
CA PRO A 89 6.38 0.28 8.75
C PRO A 89 5.62 -1.01 8.44
N ASP A 90 4.78 -0.96 7.41
CA ASP A 90 4.03 -2.13 6.95
C ASP A 90 4.95 -3.24 6.44
N ILE A 91 6.10 -2.88 5.84
CA ILE A 91 7.07 -3.84 5.32
C ILE A 91 8.47 -3.52 5.85
N ILE A 92 9.10 -4.53 6.42
CA ILE A 92 10.49 -4.51 6.86
C ILE A 92 11.27 -5.51 5.98
N THR A 93 12.17 -5.00 5.15
CA THR A 93 12.88 -5.83 4.16
C THR A 93 14.16 -6.47 4.68
N ASP A 94 14.76 -5.90 5.72
CA ASP A 94 16.02 -6.39 6.28
C ASP A 94 15.82 -6.85 7.73
N LEU A 95 16.01 -8.15 7.93
CA LEU A 95 15.89 -8.79 9.23
C LEU A 95 17.25 -8.99 9.90
N ARG A 96 18.19 -8.06 9.76
CA ARG A 96 19.46 -8.08 10.54
C ARG A 96 19.22 -8.05 12.05
N MET A 97 18.10 -8.58 12.47
CA MET A 97 17.65 -8.57 13.85
C MET A 97 18.18 -9.77 14.61
N LEU A 98 18.50 -9.54 15.86
CA LEU A 98 18.83 -10.64 16.76
C LEU A 98 17.62 -11.60 16.88
N PRO A 99 17.84 -12.92 16.85
CA PRO A 99 16.76 -13.90 16.94
C PRO A 99 15.80 -13.66 18.10
N SER A 100 16.30 -13.21 19.25
CA SER A 100 15.49 -12.88 20.43
C SER A 100 14.52 -11.71 20.21
N PHE A 101 14.90 -10.71 19.40
CA PHE A 101 14.02 -9.60 19.08
C PHE A 101 12.94 -10.02 18.08
N TYR A 102 13.31 -10.83 17.08
CA TYR A 102 12.36 -11.40 16.13
C TYR A 102 11.30 -12.26 16.83
N GLN A 103 11.74 -13.17 17.73
CA GLN A 103 10.81 -13.98 18.53
C GLN A 103 9.86 -13.13 19.38
N LYS A 104 10.37 -12.02 19.94
CA LYS A 104 9.54 -11.06 20.67
C LYS A 104 8.47 -10.45 19.76
N MET A 105 8.83 -9.99 18.57
CA MET A 105 7.88 -9.41 17.61
C MET A 105 6.79 -10.40 17.21
N ILE A 106 7.13 -11.66 17.02
CA ILE A 106 6.15 -12.74 16.76
C ILE A 106 5.21 -12.91 17.96
N ALA A 107 5.77 -13.03 19.16
CA ALA A 107 5.00 -13.22 20.39
C ALA A 107 4.04 -12.05 20.69
N GLU A 108 4.40 -10.86 20.27
CA GLU A 108 3.61 -9.64 20.41
C GLU A 108 2.66 -9.37 19.22
N ASN A 109 2.55 -10.32 18.26
CA ASN A 109 1.76 -10.19 17.03
C ASN A 109 2.13 -8.94 16.21
N ARG A 110 3.41 -8.57 16.20
CA ARG A 110 3.92 -7.44 15.42
C ARG A 110 4.32 -7.81 13.99
N ILE A 111 4.42 -9.12 13.73
CA ILE A 111 4.73 -9.67 12.41
C ILE A 111 3.57 -10.56 12.00
N MET A 112 3.10 -10.36 10.78
CA MET A 112 2.02 -11.16 10.19
C MET A 112 2.57 -12.52 9.73
N ASP A 113 1.84 -13.59 10.01
CA ASP A 113 2.07 -14.88 9.37
C ASP A 113 1.56 -14.84 7.93
N LEU A 114 2.46 -14.97 6.98
CA LEU A 114 2.15 -14.95 5.55
C LEU A 114 1.78 -16.33 4.99
N THR A 115 1.98 -17.42 5.76
CA THR A 115 1.72 -18.79 5.30
C THR A 115 0.33 -18.97 4.68
N PRO A 116 -0.77 -18.50 5.30
CA PRO A 116 -2.10 -18.68 4.72
C PRO A 116 -2.30 -17.98 3.36
N TYR A 117 -1.58 -16.89 3.13
CA TYR A 117 -1.65 -16.14 1.87
C TYR A 117 -0.80 -16.79 0.78
N ILE A 118 0.36 -17.33 1.15
CA ILE A 118 1.27 -18.05 0.26
C ILE A 118 0.60 -19.35 -0.21
N ASP A 119 0.01 -20.12 0.72
CA ASP A 119 -0.66 -21.38 0.43
C ASP A 119 -1.91 -21.19 -0.48
N ALA A 120 -2.53 -20.01 -0.40
CA ALA A 120 -3.68 -19.66 -1.23
C ALA A 120 -3.31 -19.18 -2.64
N ASP A 121 -2.04 -18.88 -2.91
CA ASP A 121 -1.53 -18.39 -4.18
C ASP A 121 -0.72 -19.48 -4.89
N GLU A 122 -1.25 -20.04 -5.98
CA GLU A 122 -0.63 -21.16 -6.71
C GLU A 122 0.76 -20.79 -7.27
N GLU A 123 0.98 -19.53 -7.68
CA GLU A 123 2.26 -19.07 -8.22
C GLU A 123 3.31 -19.03 -7.10
N TRP A 124 2.98 -18.43 -5.96
CA TRP A 124 3.88 -18.35 -4.80
C TRP A 124 4.17 -19.72 -4.18
N SER A 125 3.14 -20.53 -4.01
CA SER A 125 3.27 -21.89 -3.48
C SER A 125 4.27 -22.72 -4.29
N SER A 126 4.21 -22.62 -5.62
CA SER A 126 5.13 -23.34 -6.53
C SER A 126 6.59 -22.84 -6.51
N MET A 127 6.84 -21.63 -6.01
CA MET A 127 8.20 -21.06 -5.91
C MET A 127 8.93 -21.47 -4.63
N ILE A 128 8.22 -21.98 -3.62
CA ILE A 128 8.77 -22.24 -2.29
C ILE A 128 9.04 -23.75 -2.08
N GLU A 129 8.52 -24.63 -2.94
CA GLU A 129 8.88 -26.06 -2.98
C GLU A 129 10.30 -26.28 -3.55
#